data_1bd81c9edef0926da9f3c7e53cbec05a
#
_entry.id   1bd81c9edef0926da9f3c7e53cbec05a
#
_cell.length_a   1.000
_cell.length_b   1.000
_cell.length_c   1.000
_cell.angle_alpha   90.00
_cell.angle_beta   90.00
_cell.angle_gamma   90.00
#
_symmetry.space_group_name_H-M   'P 1'
#
loop_
_entity.id
_entity.type
_entity.pdbx_description
1 polymer ?
#
loop_
_entity_poly.entity_id
_entity_poly.type
_entity_poly.pdbx_seq_one_letter_code
_entity_poly.pdbx_strand_id
1 'polypeptide(L)'
;MWLKGVIAQAMDTMARRRPSKLAGGMPEGAVRIESLRMGDVASAVELVARVLRVDPGDRGEQFASDITDDLRQMFVAKANGQVVAYGGVAELAADEAAPGTPAGWYLSGVLVEPVWRRKGIATALTRARLRWVFARTNEVFYVTGADNIASLHLHAALGFQEMKRFGSERSVAGVDVLSRLARTAAYPNVRQFTDQE
;
A
#
# COMPACT_ATOMS: atom_id res chain seq x y z
N MET A 1 -12.23 10.21 -6.64
CA MET A 1 -12.84 9.01 -7.25
C MET A 1 -11.91 7.81 -7.31
N TRP A 2 -10.59 8.03 -7.36
CA TRP A 2 -9.53 7.02 -7.52
C TRP A 2 -9.42 6.02 -6.36
N LEU A 3 -9.39 6.47 -5.11
CA LEU A 3 -9.26 5.57 -3.94
C LEU A 3 -10.48 4.65 -3.75
N LYS A 4 -11.67 5.11 -4.16
CA LYS A 4 -12.91 4.30 -4.04
C LYS A 4 -12.88 3.01 -4.87
N GLY A 5 -12.25 3.02 -6.05
CA GLY A 5 -12.15 1.82 -6.90
C GLY A 5 -11.03 0.85 -6.48
N VAL A 6 -9.87 1.37 -6.10
CA VAL A 6 -8.66 0.57 -5.82
C VAL A 6 -8.74 -0.15 -4.48
N ILE A 7 -9.20 0.54 -3.44
CA ILE A 7 -9.30 -0.03 -2.08
C ILE A 7 -10.45 -1.03 -2.00
N ALA A 8 -11.63 -0.71 -2.56
CA ALA A 8 -12.80 -1.57 -2.48
C ALA A 8 -12.55 -2.94 -3.14
N GLN A 9 -11.94 -2.97 -4.32
CA GLN A 9 -11.74 -4.21 -5.08
C GLN A 9 -10.63 -5.10 -4.50
N ALA A 10 -9.55 -4.50 -4.00
CA ALA A 10 -8.45 -5.24 -3.36
C ALA A 10 -8.88 -5.83 -2.00
N MET A 11 -9.70 -5.10 -1.23
CA MET A 11 -10.14 -5.52 0.10
C MET A 11 -11.19 -6.62 0.06
N ASP A 12 -12.18 -6.55 -0.84
CA ASP A 12 -13.24 -7.57 -0.97
C ASP A 12 -12.67 -8.94 -1.39
N THR A 13 -11.68 -8.95 -2.26
CA THR A 13 -11.05 -10.19 -2.75
C THR A 13 -10.13 -10.83 -1.70
N MET A 14 -9.50 -10.05 -0.81
CA MET A 14 -8.63 -10.57 0.24
C MET A 14 -9.39 -11.17 1.42
N ALA A 15 -10.54 -10.61 1.80
CA ALA A 15 -11.34 -11.07 2.93
C ALA A 15 -12.00 -12.43 2.69
N ARG A 16 -12.31 -12.80 1.44
CA ARG A 16 -13.08 -14.00 1.10
C ARG A 16 -12.27 -15.29 0.95
N ARG A 17 -10.93 -15.32 1.14
CA ARG A 17 -10.12 -16.50 0.85
C ARG A 17 -9.41 -17.08 2.06
N ARG A 18 -9.79 -18.33 2.39
CA ARG A 18 -8.95 -19.25 3.16
C ARG A 18 -7.65 -19.52 2.36
N PRO A 19 -6.47 -19.56 3.02
CA PRO A 19 -5.23 -19.92 2.34
C PRO A 19 -5.29 -21.37 1.85
N SER A 20 -5.29 -21.57 0.53
CA SER A 20 -5.02 -22.89 -0.04
C SER A 20 -3.54 -23.21 0.24
N LYS A 21 -3.27 -24.41 0.78
CA LYS A 21 -1.91 -24.98 0.84
C LYS A 21 -1.42 -25.20 -0.60
N LEU A 22 -0.73 -24.25 -1.17
CA LEU A 22 0.10 -24.48 -2.34
C LEU A 22 1.48 -24.89 -1.85
N ALA A 23 1.77 -26.19 -1.95
CA ALA A 23 3.12 -26.73 -1.84
C ALA A 23 3.87 -26.31 -3.11
N GLY A 24 4.51 -25.15 -3.08
CA GLY A 24 5.45 -24.71 -4.10
C GLY A 24 6.74 -24.29 -3.41
N GLY A 25 7.87 -24.85 -3.86
CA GLY A 25 9.20 -24.50 -3.37
C GLY A 25 9.42 -22.99 -3.38
N MET A 26 10.31 -22.51 -2.52
CA MET A 26 10.66 -21.09 -2.42
C MET A 26 11.20 -20.61 -3.77
N PRO A 27 10.63 -19.53 -4.38
CA PRO A 27 11.31 -18.91 -5.50
C PRO A 27 12.64 -18.35 -5.02
N GLU A 28 13.76 -18.83 -5.58
CA GLU A 28 15.08 -18.25 -5.34
C GLU A 28 15.16 -16.87 -6.01
N GLY A 29 15.53 -15.86 -5.25
CA GLY A 29 15.82 -14.52 -5.75
C GLY A 29 15.72 -13.47 -4.65
N ALA A 30 16.71 -12.59 -4.59
CA ALA A 30 16.67 -11.43 -3.70
C ALA A 30 15.52 -10.51 -4.12
N VAL A 31 14.58 -10.25 -3.20
CA VAL A 31 13.51 -9.28 -3.43
C VAL A 31 14.07 -7.87 -3.23
N ARG A 32 13.86 -7.00 -4.23
CA ARG A 32 14.23 -5.58 -4.18
C ARG A 32 13.00 -4.72 -4.10
N ILE A 33 13.04 -3.70 -3.25
CA ILE A 33 11.99 -2.68 -3.15
C ILE A 33 12.47 -1.44 -3.88
N GLU A 34 11.72 -1.02 -4.87
CA GLU A 34 12.05 0.11 -5.76
C GLU A 34 10.81 0.98 -6.00
N SER A 35 11.00 2.24 -6.42
CA SER A 35 9.92 3.04 -7.00
C SER A 35 9.44 2.40 -8.30
N LEU A 36 8.12 2.39 -8.53
CA LEU A 36 7.53 1.96 -9.79
C LEU A 36 8.05 2.86 -10.93
N ARG A 37 8.46 2.27 -12.03
CA ARG A 37 8.90 2.95 -13.26
C ARG A 37 8.03 2.53 -14.43
N MET A 38 8.03 3.30 -15.51
CA MET A 38 7.25 2.99 -16.71
C MET A 38 7.49 1.57 -17.23
N GLY A 39 8.74 1.09 -17.21
CA GLY A 39 9.08 -0.28 -17.63
C GLY A 39 8.51 -1.38 -16.74
N ASP A 40 8.02 -1.05 -15.54
CA ASP A 40 7.44 -2.02 -14.60
C ASP A 40 5.90 -2.08 -14.70
N VAL A 41 5.27 -1.14 -15.42
CA VAL A 41 3.80 -0.98 -15.46
C VAL A 41 3.13 -2.27 -15.96
N ALA A 42 3.59 -2.84 -17.05
CA ALA A 42 3.02 -4.08 -17.58
C ALA A 42 3.06 -5.22 -16.56
N SER A 43 4.20 -5.42 -15.90
CA SER A 43 4.35 -6.46 -14.87
C SER A 43 3.50 -6.19 -13.61
N ALA A 44 3.29 -4.91 -13.24
CA ALA A 44 2.40 -4.53 -12.14
C ALA A 44 0.92 -4.79 -12.50
N VAL A 45 0.51 -4.52 -13.74
CA VAL A 45 -0.84 -4.83 -14.25
C VAL A 45 -1.10 -6.33 -14.26
N GLU A 46 -0.14 -7.13 -14.75
CA GLU A 46 -0.22 -8.59 -14.71
C GLU A 46 -0.35 -9.13 -13.29
N LEU A 47 0.36 -8.54 -12.31
CA LEU A 47 0.21 -8.88 -10.91
C LEU A 47 -1.23 -8.66 -10.43
N VAL A 48 -1.84 -7.52 -10.78
CA VAL A 48 -3.24 -7.21 -10.42
C VAL A 48 -4.17 -8.28 -11.01
N ALA A 49 -4.10 -8.51 -12.31
CA ALA A 49 -4.94 -9.49 -12.99
C ALA A 49 -4.79 -10.90 -12.37
N ARG A 50 -3.55 -11.33 -12.14
CA ARG A 50 -3.23 -12.65 -11.60
C ARG A 50 -3.69 -12.84 -10.15
N VAL A 51 -3.50 -11.84 -9.29
CA VAL A 51 -3.82 -11.96 -7.87
C VAL A 51 -5.29 -11.74 -7.58
N LEU A 52 -5.90 -10.73 -8.20
CA LEU A 52 -7.31 -10.40 -7.98
C LEU A 52 -8.24 -11.22 -8.88
N ARG A 53 -7.73 -11.80 -9.97
CA ARG A 53 -8.50 -12.55 -10.98
C ARG A 53 -9.61 -11.72 -11.60
N VAL A 54 -9.28 -10.49 -11.91
CA VAL A 54 -10.15 -9.52 -12.59
C VAL A 54 -9.47 -9.01 -13.84
N ASP A 55 -10.26 -8.48 -14.75
CA ASP A 55 -9.72 -7.64 -15.83
C ASP A 55 -9.08 -6.40 -15.18
N PRO A 56 -7.80 -6.11 -15.43
CA PRO A 56 -7.14 -4.95 -14.86
C PRO A 56 -7.69 -3.61 -15.38
N GLY A 57 -8.45 -3.60 -16.48
CA GLY A 57 -9.03 -2.39 -17.07
C GLY A 57 -7.99 -1.31 -17.34
N ASP A 58 -8.26 -0.09 -16.87
CA ASP A 58 -7.42 1.11 -16.99
C ASP A 58 -6.22 1.16 -16.02
N ARG A 59 -5.91 0.05 -15.33
CA ARG A 59 -4.88 0.02 -14.29
C ARG A 59 -3.49 0.41 -14.81
N GLY A 60 -3.20 0.13 -16.07
CA GLY A 60 -1.95 0.52 -16.71
C GLY A 60 -1.83 2.05 -16.84
N GLU A 61 -2.88 2.71 -17.29
CA GLU A 61 -2.96 4.17 -17.38
C GLU A 61 -2.86 4.82 -15.99
N GLN A 62 -3.53 4.22 -15.01
CA GLN A 62 -3.47 4.68 -13.62
C GLN A 62 -2.06 4.60 -13.05
N PHE A 63 -1.34 3.48 -13.22
CA PHE A 63 0.04 3.35 -12.79
C PHE A 63 0.97 4.32 -13.51
N ALA A 64 0.77 4.54 -14.81
CA ALA A 64 1.53 5.51 -15.58
C ALA A 64 1.29 6.95 -15.09
N SER A 65 0.04 7.31 -14.78
CA SER A 65 -0.32 8.60 -14.19
C SER A 65 0.32 8.79 -12.80
N ASP A 66 0.27 7.76 -11.93
CA ASP A 66 0.85 7.82 -10.59
C ASP A 66 2.38 8.02 -10.61
N ILE A 67 3.09 7.61 -11.67
CA ILE A 67 4.54 7.81 -11.81
C ILE A 67 4.89 9.29 -12.02
N THR A 68 4.01 10.05 -12.67
CA THR A 68 4.24 11.46 -13.03
C THR A 68 3.56 12.46 -12.07
N ASP A 69 2.82 11.98 -11.09
CA ASP A 69 2.10 12.79 -10.13
C ASP A 69 2.94 13.01 -8.86
N ASP A 70 3.32 14.25 -8.58
CA ASP A 70 4.15 14.62 -7.42
C ASP A 70 3.44 14.37 -6.07
N LEU A 71 2.11 14.26 -6.08
CA LEU A 71 1.29 13.95 -4.90
C LEU A 71 1.10 12.44 -4.70
N ARG A 72 1.80 11.61 -5.49
CA ARG A 72 1.70 10.15 -5.46
C ARG A 72 3.05 9.50 -5.57
N GLN A 73 3.16 8.30 -5.01
CA GLN A 73 4.32 7.44 -5.21
C GLN A 73 3.91 5.98 -5.10
N MET A 74 4.26 5.22 -6.11
CA MET A 74 4.12 3.77 -6.10
C MET A 74 5.46 3.10 -5.87
N PHE A 75 5.46 2.08 -5.03
CA PHE A 75 6.60 1.20 -4.78
C PHE A 75 6.26 -0.22 -5.21
N VAL A 76 7.25 -0.91 -5.75
CA VAL A 76 7.15 -2.32 -6.15
C VAL A 76 8.17 -3.16 -5.44
N ALA A 77 7.83 -4.42 -5.20
CA ALA A 77 8.78 -5.46 -4.87
C ALA A 77 9.04 -6.30 -6.12
N LYS A 78 10.31 -6.43 -6.51
CA LYS A 78 10.71 -7.18 -7.70
C LYS A 78 11.51 -8.42 -7.30
N ALA A 79 11.19 -9.54 -7.91
CA ALA A 79 11.94 -10.78 -7.83
C ALA A 79 12.16 -11.31 -9.24
N ASN A 80 13.39 -11.66 -9.59
CA ASN A 80 13.77 -12.14 -10.93
C ASN A 80 13.26 -11.22 -12.07
N GLY A 81 13.30 -9.89 -11.85
CA GLY A 81 12.84 -8.91 -12.81
C GLY A 81 11.32 -8.69 -12.88
N GLN A 82 10.52 -9.50 -12.20
CA GLN A 82 9.06 -9.39 -12.18
C GLN A 82 8.55 -8.67 -10.94
N VAL A 83 7.45 -7.91 -11.08
CA VAL A 83 6.74 -7.31 -9.96
C VAL A 83 5.92 -8.39 -9.25
N VAL A 84 6.23 -8.61 -7.97
CA VAL A 84 5.57 -9.61 -7.10
C VAL A 84 4.74 -8.98 -5.98
N ALA A 85 4.91 -7.67 -5.78
CA ALA A 85 4.08 -6.90 -4.87
C ALA A 85 4.16 -5.40 -5.22
N TYR A 86 3.14 -4.63 -4.83
CA TYR A 86 3.18 -3.16 -4.87
C TYR A 86 2.47 -2.55 -3.68
N GLY A 87 2.68 -1.24 -3.47
CA GLY A 87 1.95 -0.42 -2.52
C GLY A 87 2.21 1.05 -2.77
N GLY A 88 1.19 1.89 -2.56
CA GLY A 88 1.23 3.30 -2.89
C GLY A 88 1.23 4.24 -1.68
N VAL A 89 1.53 5.50 -1.96
CA VAL A 89 1.31 6.67 -1.10
C VAL A 89 0.61 7.71 -1.96
N ALA A 90 -0.35 8.44 -1.38
CA ALA A 90 -0.98 9.57 -2.05
C ALA A 90 -1.30 10.67 -1.05
N GLU A 91 -1.19 11.93 -1.47
CA GLU A 91 -1.79 13.05 -0.75
C GLU A 91 -3.25 13.18 -1.15
N LEU A 92 -4.13 13.29 -0.18
CA LEU A 92 -5.58 13.33 -0.37
C LEU A 92 -6.17 14.56 0.31
N ALA A 93 -7.16 15.17 -0.32
CA ALA A 93 -8.00 16.17 0.32
C ALA A 93 -8.89 15.52 1.40
N ALA A 94 -9.50 16.36 2.25
CA ALA A 94 -10.45 15.89 3.24
C ALA A 94 -11.58 15.09 2.58
N ASP A 95 -12.03 14.04 3.24
CA ASP A 95 -13.09 13.12 2.79
C ASP A 95 -12.77 12.26 1.56
N GLU A 96 -11.60 12.43 0.91
CA GLU A 96 -11.25 11.59 -0.25
C GLU A 96 -10.94 10.13 0.11
N ALA A 97 -10.30 9.87 1.23
CA ALA A 97 -10.05 8.49 1.69
C ALA A 97 -11.35 7.82 2.14
N ALA A 98 -12.13 8.52 2.96
CA ALA A 98 -13.45 8.13 3.43
C ALA A 98 -14.15 9.35 4.06
N PRO A 99 -15.47 9.34 4.21
CA PRO A 99 -16.19 10.43 4.89
C PRO A 99 -15.66 10.71 6.29
N GLY A 100 -15.36 11.96 6.59
CA GLY A 100 -14.83 12.42 7.88
C GLY A 100 -13.36 12.04 8.13
N THR A 101 -12.58 11.77 7.07
CA THR A 101 -11.13 11.61 7.16
C THR A 101 -10.39 12.92 6.88
N PRO A 102 -9.26 13.20 7.57
CA PRO A 102 -8.51 14.43 7.36
C PRO A 102 -7.85 14.48 5.98
N ALA A 103 -7.53 15.69 5.52
CA ALA A 103 -6.59 15.87 4.42
C ALA A 103 -5.18 15.43 4.84
N GLY A 104 -4.37 14.99 3.90
CA GLY A 104 -2.97 14.64 4.13
C GLY A 104 -2.50 13.40 3.39
N TRP A 105 -1.36 12.87 3.80
CA TRP A 105 -0.73 11.74 3.16
C TRP A 105 -1.28 10.41 3.65
N TYR A 106 -1.64 9.54 2.73
CA TYR A 106 -2.20 8.21 3.00
C TYR A 106 -1.37 7.10 2.39
N LEU A 107 -1.12 6.04 3.16
CA LEU A 107 -0.68 4.77 2.58
C LEU A 107 -1.86 4.12 1.88
N SER A 108 -1.71 3.82 0.61
CA SER A 108 -2.75 3.17 -0.21
C SER A 108 -2.33 1.75 -0.62
N GLY A 109 -3.29 0.87 -0.72
CA GLY A 109 -3.22 -0.52 -1.18
C GLY A 109 -1.86 -1.22 -1.11
N VAL A 110 -1.82 -2.37 -0.48
CA VAL A 110 -0.68 -3.30 -0.60
C VAL A 110 -1.20 -4.58 -1.22
N LEU A 111 -0.67 -4.94 -2.37
CA LEU A 111 -0.92 -6.22 -3.01
C LEU A 111 0.36 -7.04 -3.01
N VAL A 112 0.31 -8.25 -2.46
CA VAL A 112 1.42 -9.21 -2.48
C VAL A 112 0.93 -10.50 -3.10
N GLU A 113 1.64 -10.98 -4.10
CA GLU A 113 1.35 -12.26 -4.75
C GLU A 113 1.34 -13.39 -3.70
N PRO A 114 0.36 -14.32 -3.73
CA PRO A 114 0.16 -15.31 -2.66
C PRO A 114 1.41 -16.09 -2.29
N VAL A 115 2.22 -16.53 -3.28
CA VAL A 115 3.44 -17.32 -3.05
C VAL A 115 4.57 -16.51 -2.37
N TRP A 116 4.45 -15.18 -2.39
CA TRP A 116 5.40 -14.24 -1.78
C TRP A 116 4.92 -13.69 -0.43
N ARG A 117 3.72 -14.06 0.04
CA ARG A 117 3.22 -13.63 1.35
C ARG A 117 4.01 -14.26 2.49
N ARG A 118 3.92 -13.63 3.68
CA ARG A 118 4.57 -14.05 4.94
C ARG A 118 6.11 -14.09 4.88
N LYS A 119 6.70 -13.39 3.90
CA LYS A 119 8.15 -13.24 3.69
C LYS A 119 8.65 -11.82 4.01
N GLY A 120 7.87 -11.01 4.75
CA GLY A 120 8.26 -9.64 5.13
C GLY A 120 8.08 -8.58 4.04
N ILE A 121 7.64 -8.94 2.83
CA ILE A 121 7.56 -8.01 1.68
C ILE A 121 6.60 -6.83 1.96
N ALA A 122 5.41 -7.08 2.52
CA ALA A 122 4.48 -6.01 2.88
C ALA A 122 5.09 -5.04 3.89
N THR A 123 5.83 -5.55 4.87
CA THR A 123 6.56 -4.72 5.86
C THR A 123 7.66 -3.89 5.19
N ALA A 124 8.44 -4.49 4.30
CA ALA A 124 9.51 -3.80 3.57
C ALA A 124 8.96 -2.70 2.67
N LEU A 125 7.88 -2.97 1.91
CA LEU A 125 7.15 -1.97 1.12
C LEU A 125 6.63 -0.83 2.01
N THR A 126 6.00 -1.15 3.14
CA THR A 126 5.46 -0.12 4.04
C THR A 126 6.58 0.75 4.61
N ARG A 127 7.71 0.18 5.01
CA ARG A 127 8.88 0.94 5.46
C ARG A 127 9.46 1.85 4.36
N ALA A 128 9.51 1.40 3.11
CA ALA A 128 9.94 2.23 1.99
C ALA A 128 9.01 3.43 1.78
N ARG A 129 7.70 3.19 1.82
CA ARG A 129 6.68 4.26 1.75
C ARG A 129 6.80 5.25 2.90
N LEU A 130 6.99 4.76 4.13
CA LEU A 130 7.16 5.62 5.31
C LEU A 130 8.40 6.50 5.20
N ARG A 131 9.54 5.97 4.75
CA ARG A 131 10.74 6.79 4.50
C ARG A 131 10.48 7.89 3.48
N TRP A 132 9.80 7.58 2.40
CA TRP A 132 9.50 8.55 1.36
C TRP A 132 8.52 9.65 1.84
N VAL A 133 7.44 9.27 2.52
CA VAL A 133 6.41 10.20 2.96
C VAL A 133 6.89 11.08 4.11
N PHE A 134 7.68 10.54 5.03
CA PHE A 134 8.24 11.33 6.14
C PHE A 134 9.35 12.32 5.73
N ALA A 135 9.84 12.26 4.50
CA ALA A 135 10.62 13.35 3.91
C ALA A 135 9.74 14.56 3.54
N ARG A 136 8.40 14.45 3.55
CA ARG A 136 7.44 15.46 3.09
C ARG A 136 6.47 15.94 4.18
N THR A 137 6.17 15.11 5.15
CA THR A 137 5.20 15.40 6.20
C THR A 137 5.65 14.85 7.55
N ASN A 138 4.97 15.26 8.62
CA ASN A 138 5.18 14.75 9.97
C ASN A 138 4.21 13.66 10.39
N GLU A 139 3.21 13.38 9.57
CA GLU A 139 2.22 12.34 9.85
C GLU A 139 1.72 11.68 8.57
N VAL A 140 1.27 10.45 8.71
CA VAL A 140 0.69 9.67 7.63
C VAL A 140 -0.48 8.86 8.14
N PHE A 141 -1.47 8.70 7.29
CA PHE A 141 -2.69 7.97 7.60
C PHE A 141 -2.80 6.68 6.77
N TYR A 142 -3.65 5.77 7.21
CA TYR A 142 -4.21 4.73 6.37
C TYR A 142 -5.62 4.37 6.80
N VAL A 143 -6.42 3.87 5.87
CA VAL A 143 -7.76 3.36 6.11
C VAL A 143 -7.81 1.90 5.66
N THR A 144 -8.38 1.03 6.48
CA THR A 144 -8.58 -0.39 6.16
C THR A 144 -9.84 -0.92 6.81
N GLY A 145 -10.43 -1.98 6.24
CA GLY A 145 -11.55 -2.66 6.88
C GLY A 145 -11.17 -3.26 8.23
N ALA A 146 -12.09 -3.23 9.17
CA ALA A 146 -11.88 -3.81 10.51
C ALA A 146 -11.66 -5.33 10.49
N ASP A 147 -12.06 -5.99 9.42
CA ASP A 147 -11.84 -7.42 9.14
C ASP A 147 -10.48 -7.72 8.49
N ASN A 148 -9.75 -6.71 8.03
CA ASN A 148 -8.42 -6.88 7.46
C ASN A 148 -7.34 -6.97 8.56
N ILE A 149 -7.43 -8.02 9.36
CA ILE A 149 -6.56 -8.27 10.52
C ILE A 149 -5.08 -8.23 10.14
N ALA A 150 -4.71 -8.72 8.96
CA ALA A 150 -3.32 -8.73 8.50
C ALA A 150 -2.78 -7.29 8.30
N SER A 151 -3.59 -6.39 7.75
CA SER A 151 -3.24 -4.98 7.58
C SER A 151 -3.16 -4.26 8.95
N LEU A 152 -4.15 -4.49 9.82
CA LEU A 152 -4.17 -3.90 11.16
C LEU A 152 -2.92 -4.30 11.97
N HIS A 153 -2.56 -5.58 11.99
CA HIS A 153 -1.36 -6.06 12.69
C HIS A 153 -0.07 -5.50 12.09
N LEU A 154 0.02 -5.44 10.75
CA LEU A 154 1.20 -4.87 10.09
C LEU A 154 1.42 -3.42 10.50
N HIS A 155 0.38 -2.60 10.44
CA HIS A 155 0.49 -1.18 10.73
C HIS A 155 0.66 -0.91 12.22
N ALA A 156 -0.03 -1.65 13.10
CA ALA A 156 0.19 -1.57 14.55
C ALA A 156 1.64 -1.90 14.92
N ALA A 157 2.24 -2.93 14.31
CA ALA A 157 3.64 -3.29 14.53
C ALA A 157 4.64 -2.21 14.03
N LEU A 158 4.20 -1.30 13.16
CA LEU A 158 4.97 -0.14 12.71
C LEU A 158 4.67 1.14 13.50
N GLY A 159 3.80 1.05 14.53
CA GLY A 159 3.50 2.15 15.42
C GLY A 159 2.28 2.99 15.05
N PHE A 160 1.50 2.58 14.06
CA PHE A 160 0.24 3.23 13.76
C PHE A 160 -0.74 3.09 14.93
N GLN A 161 -1.44 4.18 15.24
CA GLN A 161 -2.45 4.24 16.28
C GLN A 161 -3.82 4.43 15.65
N GLU A 162 -4.78 3.62 16.06
CA GLU A 162 -6.17 3.79 15.68
C GLU A 162 -6.71 5.14 16.15
N MET A 163 -7.34 5.88 15.26
CA MET A 163 -7.98 7.16 15.57
C MET A 163 -9.50 7.05 15.64
N LYS A 164 -10.09 6.33 14.67
CA LYS A 164 -11.54 6.31 14.49
C LYS A 164 -11.99 5.05 13.75
N ARG A 165 -13.16 4.55 14.12
CA ARG A 165 -13.94 3.58 13.34
C ARG A 165 -15.18 4.24 12.80
N PHE A 166 -15.60 3.87 11.59
CA PHE A 166 -16.78 4.41 10.94
C PHE A 166 -17.43 3.37 10.01
N GLY A 167 -18.72 3.53 9.75
CA GLY A 167 -19.46 2.66 8.84
C GLY A 167 -18.90 2.72 7.42
N SER A 168 -18.82 1.58 6.75
CA SER A 168 -18.30 1.49 5.40
C SER A 168 -18.96 0.35 4.63
N GLU A 169 -19.40 0.64 3.41
CA GLU A 169 -19.86 -0.39 2.48
C GLU A 169 -18.70 -1.10 1.76
N ARG A 170 -17.46 -0.65 2.00
CA ARG A 170 -16.24 -1.17 1.34
C ARG A 170 -15.64 -2.37 2.04
N SER A 171 -15.92 -2.58 3.31
CA SER A 171 -15.40 -3.70 4.09
C SER A 171 -16.50 -4.73 4.36
N VAL A 172 -16.13 -6.00 4.43
CA VAL A 172 -17.06 -7.10 4.74
C VAL A 172 -17.67 -6.95 6.14
N ALA A 173 -16.90 -6.39 7.07
CA ALA A 173 -17.37 -6.09 8.43
C ALA A 173 -18.29 -4.88 8.50
N GLY A 174 -18.50 -4.14 7.41
CA GLY A 174 -19.29 -2.90 7.39
C GLY A 174 -18.63 -1.75 8.18
N VAL A 175 -17.38 -1.89 8.59
CA VAL A 175 -16.63 -0.93 9.40
C VAL A 175 -15.22 -0.75 8.86
N ASP A 176 -14.80 0.49 8.63
CA ASP A 176 -13.42 0.86 8.34
C ASP A 176 -12.74 1.48 9.57
N VAL A 177 -11.42 1.34 9.62
CA VAL A 177 -10.54 1.87 10.67
C VAL A 177 -9.59 2.88 10.05
N LEU A 178 -9.63 4.12 10.54
CA LEU A 178 -8.64 5.15 10.28
C LEU A 178 -7.56 5.08 11.35
N SER A 179 -6.30 5.00 10.92
CA SER A 179 -5.15 5.04 11.81
C SER A 179 -4.11 6.06 11.33
N ARG A 180 -3.31 6.56 12.27
CA ARG A 180 -2.26 7.56 12.05
C ARG A 180 -0.93 7.08 12.60
N LEU A 181 0.14 7.43 11.91
CA LEU A 181 1.50 7.37 12.43
C LEU A 181 2.12 8.77 12.37
N ALA A 182 2.53 9.31 13.52
CA ALA A 182 3.37 10.49 13.59
C ALA A 182 4.83 10.13 13.33
N ARG A 183 5.61 11.06 12.76
CA ARG A 183 7.05 10.87 12.55
C ARG A 183 7.75 10.63 13.88
N THR A 184 8.64 9.65 13.88
CA THR A 184 9.47 9.29 15.02
C THR A 184 10.95 9.35 14.67
N ALA A 185 11.83 9.15 15.64
CA ALA A 185 13.28 9.04 15.42
C ALA A 185 13.67 7.90 14.46
N ALA A 186 12.81 6.87 14.29
CA ALA A 186 13.02 5.81 13.30
C ALA A 186 12.87 6.28 11.84
N TYR A 187 12.28 7.47 11.63
CA TYR A 187 12.09 8.10 10.32
C TYR A 187 12.49 9.57 10.39
N PRO A 188 13.80 9.89 10.54
CA PRO A 188 14.27 11.27 10.64
C PRO A 188 14.04 12.02 9.32
N ASN A 189 13.95 13.36 9.41
CA ASN A 189 13.85 14.19 8.21
C ASN A 189 15.20 14.24 7.49
N VAL A 190 15.26 13.72 6.28
CA VAL A 190 16.48 13.73 5.46
C VAL A 190 16.94 15.16 5.11
N ARG A 191 16.04 16.15 5.11
CA ARG A 191 16.38 17.57 4.82
C ARG A 191 17.22 18.25 5.90
N GLN A 192 17.32 17.68 7.10
CA GLN A 192 18.16 18.25 8.18
C GLN A 192 19.64 17.92 8.03
N PHE A 193 20.04 17.08 7.07
CA PHE A 193 21.44 16.70 6.86
C PHE A 193 22.13 17.42 5.69
N THR A 194 21.40 18.25 4.92
CA THR A 194 21.97 18.99 3.77
C THR A 194 22.37 20.44 4.09
N ASP A 195 22.10 20.94 5.30
CA ASP A 195 22.41 22.32 5.69
C ASP A 195 23.66 22.42 6.60
N GLN A 196 24.56 21.43 6.59
CA GLN A 196 25.82 21.45 7.33
C GLN A 196 27.03 21.10 6.43
N GLU A 197 27.10 21.69 5.23
CA GLU A 197 28.36 21.80 4.49
C GLU A 197 28.59 23.24 4.03
#